data_fa30fefbcdf8bbd4153cf29ffdfc21a4
#
_entry.id   fa30fefbcdf8bbd4153cf29ffdfc21a4
#
_cell.length_a   1.000
_cell.length_b   1.000
_cell.length_c   1.000
_cell.angle_alpha   90.00
_cell.angle_beta   90.00
_cell.angle_gamma   90.00
#
_symmetry.space_group_name_H-M   'P 1'
#
loop_
_entity.id
_entity.type
_entity.pdbx_description
1 polymer ?
#
loop_
_entity_poly.entity_id
_entity_poly.type
_entity_poly.pdbx_seq_one_letter_code
_entity_poly.pdbx_strand_id
1 'polypeptide(L)'
;HLSDLHLDSSKAIHPAKIQAVVNSLGIYAPFEGIVIILSGDIAASGQTTQYKIAATFLERLIPQLKTKYSLSQKNIKTLIVPGNHDVDWGGKARLESSKIRSFVEEEKNLYLQQELRCMRNFFSFSDRNGCFFPYWRNIPFGQLVTRKILHFDNGYRIEANLINTAPFSCSSDDGLHYLPEEAIHSLNAESKADFSLAVMHHSPDWFEFSQKKELEGVLAKRCSLAFFGHEHFPGTQNILYDNGNRIVKQAGGAWWQSSVPTISEYYAALFDTESRKYALCKFSWNIDRSAFAASIKQEHILMRKSLSGTGLIYKEDYVATIMADTKNSISSILSDYFVFPTLRFNASKEYSRGKSINKMEDFISFIQENRYVAVIGESNSGKTTLLKMVFEELQMQYIVLYCGTDDITGRSQENILKELVTDTYGADSYSQFQDIPTEK
;
A
#
# COMPACT_ATOMS: atom_id res chain seq x y z
N HIS A 1 -11.17 3.03 2.73
CA HIS A 1 -10.64 2.76 4.08
C HIS A 1 -11.54 3.41 5.12
N LEU A 2 -12.17 2.60 5.94
CA LEU A 2 -13.04 2.95 7.05
C LEU A 2 -12.40 2.40 8.34
N SER A 3 -12.36 3.20 9.39
CA SER A 3 -11.77 2.84 10.67
C SER A 3 -12.67 3.28 11.82
N ASP A 4 -12.50 2.64 12.98
CA ASP A 4 -13.09 3.08 14.24
C ASP A 4 -14.62 3.32 14.10
N LEU A 5 -15.31 2.27 13.64
CA LEU A 5 -16.75 2.32 13.43
C LEU A 5 -17.53 2.35 14.75
N HIS A 6 -17.01 1.70 15.79
CA HIS A 6 -17.57 1.61 17.13
C HIS A 6 -19.09 1.36 17.15
N LEU A 7 -19.50 0.38 16.35
CA LEU A 7 -20.92 0.07 16.18
C LEU A 7 -21.50 -0.53 17.47
N ASP A 8 -22.33 0.22 18.16
CA ASP A 8 -23.00 -0.17 19.41
C ASP A 8 -24.51 -0.29 19.25
N SER A 9 -25.08 0.50 18.34
CA SER A 9 -26.51 0.55 18.11
C SER A 9 -26.82 0.80 16.62
N SER A 10 -28.05 0.54 16.22
CA SER A 10 -28.52 0.81 14.85
C SER A 10 -28.44 2.30 14.45
N LYS A 11 -28.34 3.20 15.42
CA LYS A 11 -28.18 4.65 15.17
C LYS A 11 -26.81 4.98 14.56
N ALA A 12 -25.80 4.16 14.81
CA ALA A 12 -24.46 4.33 14.20
C ALA A 12 -24.49 4.11 12.66
N ILE A 13 -25.49 3.39 12.16
CA ILE A 13 -25.68 3.16 10.72
C ILE A 13 -26.77 4.08 10.20
N HIS A 14 -26.43 5.32 9.93
CA HIS A 14 -27.38 6.21 9.26
C HIS A 14 -27.43 5.87 7.75
N PRO A 15 -28.60 5.48 7.18
CA PRO A 15 -28.69 5.11 5.76
C PRO A 15 -28.17 6.21 4.82
N ALA A 16 -28.38 7.48 5.17
CA ALA A 16 -27.87 8.61 4.40
C ALA A 16 -26.34 8.67 4.36
N LYS A 17 -25.63 8.26 5.42
CA LYS A 17 -24.15 8.19 5.40
C LYS A 17 -23.64 7.12 4.45
N ILE A 18 -24.28 5.95 4.40
CA ILE A 18 -23.92 4.89 3.45
C ILE A 18 -24.10 5.39 2.01
N GLN A 19 -25.28 5.96 1.72
CA GLN A 19 -25.53 6.53 0.39
C GLN A 19 -24.55 7.64 0.05
N ALA A 20 -24.18 8.46 1.02
CA ALA A 20 -23.20 9.54 0.84
C ALA A 20 -21.81 9.02 0.51
N VAL A 21 -21.34 7.93 1.15
CA VAL A 21 -20.08 7.25 0.76
C VAL A 21 -20.14 6.80 -0.68
N VAL A 22 -21.22 6.12 -1.04
CA VAL A 22 -21.41 5.64 -2.42
C VAL A 22 -21.42 6.80 -3.41
N ASN A 23 -22.05 7.91 -3.08
CA ASN A 23 -22.14 9.06 -3.98
C ASN A 23 -20.81 9.83 -4.10
N SER A 24 -20.09 9.99 -2.99
CA SER A 24 -18.86 10.78 -2.97
C SER A 24 -17.71 10.17 -3.79
N LEU A 25 -17.67 8.85 -3.94
CA LEU A 25 -16.70 8.18 -4.80
C LEU A 25 -16.95 8.45 -6.30
N GLY A 26 -18.15 8.89 -6.68
CA GLY A 26 -18.54 9.10 -8.09
C GLY A 26 -17.69 10.13 -8.83
N ILE A 27 -17.01 11.04 -8.14
CA ILE A 27 -16.08 12.00 -8.76
C ILE A 27 -14.84 11.35 -9.38
N TYR A 28 -14.58 10.09 -9.04
CA TYR A 28 -13.42 9.33 -9.52
C TYR A 28 -13.81 8.13 -10.40
N ALA A 29 -15.11 7.92 -10.63
CA ALA A 29 -15.56 6.83 -11.50
C ALA A 29 -15.17 7.07 -12.98
N PRO A 30 -15.03 6.02 -13.81
CA PRO A 30 -15.39 4.63 -13.54
C PRO A 30 -14.34 3.86 -12.72
N PHE A 31 -14.76 2.74 -12.11
CA PHE A 31 -13.88 1.83 -11.38
C PHE A 31 -13.92 0.43 -11.98
N GLU A 32 -12.81 -0.26 -12.03
CA GLU A 32 -12.71 -1.67 -12.38
C GLU A 32 -12.89 -2.59 -11.19
N GLY A 33 -12.59 -2.09 -9.99
CA GLY A 33 -12.78 -2.81 -8.74
C GLY A 33 -12.74 -1.89 -7.52
N ILE A 34 -13.29 -2.38 -6.41
CA ILE A 34 -13.30 -1.69 -5.11
C ILE A 34 -12.86 -2.66 -4.02
N VAL A 35 -11.94 -2.20 -3.17
CA VAL A 35 -11.56 -2.88 -1.93
C VAL A 35 -12.06 -2.06 -0.75
N ILE A 36 -12.94 -2.63 0.05
CA ILE A 36 -13.42 -2.04 1.30
C ILE A 36 -12.49 -2.50 2.41
N ILE A 37 -11.82 -1.56 3.09
CA ILE A 37 -10.90 -1.83 4.18
C ILE A 37 -11.53 -1.36 5.50
N LEU A 38 -11.67 -2.30 6.45
CA LEU A 38 -12.06 -2.02 7.83
C LEU A 38 -10.84 -2.29 8.73
N SER A 39 -10.20 -1.23 9.22
CA SER A 39 -8.94 -1.33 9.95
C SER A 39 -9.11 -1.38 11.49
N GLY A 40 -10.15 -2.07 11.95
CA GLY A 40 -10.38 -2.36 13.36
C GLY A 40 -11.41 -1.44 14.03
N ASP A 41 -11.69 -1.78 15.28
CA ASP A 41 -12.71 -1.15 16.13
C ASP A 41 -14.08 -1.07 15.44
N ILE A 42 -14.47 -2.22 14.86
CA ILE A 42 -15.75 -2.37 14.16
C ILE A 42 -16.88 -2.38 15.16
N ALA A 43 -16.74 -3.18 16.22
CA ALA A 43 -17.66 -3.22 17.36
C ALA A 43 -17.19 -2.27 18.46
N ALA A 44 -18.11 -1.76 19.28
CA ALA A 44 -17.74 -0.93 20.42
C ALA A 44 -17.20 -1.74 21.62
N SER A 45 -17.50 -3.05 21.70
CA SER A 45 -17.07 -3.94 22.79
C SER A 45 -17.11 -5.43 22.42
N GLY A 46 -16.92 -5.79 21.18
CA GLY A 46 -16.79 -7.17 20.71
C GLY A 46 -18.07 -8.03 20.81
N GLN A 47 -19.25 -7.43 21.03
CA GLN A 47 -20.49 -8.16 21.27
C GLN A 47 -21.14 -8.67 19.97
N THR A 48 -21.76 -9.87 20.00
CA THR A 48 -22.44 -10.47 18.85
C THR A 48 -23.49 -9.55 18.23
N THR A 49 -24.21 -8.79 19.04
CA THR A 49 -25.24 -7.83 18.58
C THR A 49 -24.63 -6.71 17.75
N GLN A 50 -23.46 -6.25 18.10
CA GLN A 50 -22.74 -5.20 17.40
C GLN A 50 -22.24 -5.67 16.03
N TYR A 51 -21.76 -6.93 15.91
CA TYR A 51 -21.40 -7.51 14.63
C TYR A 51 -22.60 -7.79 13.71
N LYS A 52 -23.80 -8.00 14.23
CA LYS A 52 -25.02 -8.03 13.41
C LYS A 52 -25.28 -6.66 12.76
N ILE A 53 -25.00 -5.59 13.50
CA ILE A 53 -25.09 -4.23 12.97
C ILE A 53 -24.03 -4.00 11.89
N ALA A 54 -22.79 -4.44 12.14
CA ALA A 54 -21.70 -4.37 11.17
C ALA A 54 -22.00 -5.16 9.88
N ALA A 55 -22.60 -6.34 10.01
CA ALA A 55 -23.04 -7.12 8.86
C ALA A 55 -24.11 -6.34 8.05
N THR A 56 -25.11 -5.77 8.72
CA THR A 56 -26.13 -4.93 8.07
C THR A 56 -25.51 -3.72 7.36
N PHE A 57 -24.46 -3.13 7.94
CA PHE A 57 -23.72 -2.03 7.29
C PHE A 57 -23.12 -2.49 5.94
N LEU A 58 -22.40 -3.59 5.91
CA LEU A 58 -21.80 -4.14 4.68
C LEU A 58 -22.86 -4.62 3.69
N GLU A 59 -23.94 -5.27 4.16
CA GLU A 59 -25.07 -5.72 3.35
C GLU A 59 -25.80 -4.54 2.65
N ARG A 60 -25.73 -3.35 3.21
CA ARG A 60 -26.28 -2.13 2.58
C ARG A 60 -25.27 -1.43 1.67
N LEU A 61 -24.00 -1.38 2.08
CA LEU A 61 -22.94 -0.66 1.34
C LEU A 61 -22.56 -1.39 0.05
N ILE A 62 -22.28 -2.70 0.12
CA ILE A 62 -21.76 -3.47 -1.01
C ILE A 62 -22.71 -3.48 -2.21
N PRO A 63 -24.02 -3.77 -2.08
CA PRO A 63 -24.94 -3.75 -3.20
C PRO A 63 -25.09 -2.37 -3.84
N GLN A 64 -25.04 -1.29 -3.03
CA GLN A 64 -25.14 0.07 -3.56
C GLN A 64 -23.89 0.43 -4.40
N LEU A 65 -22.67 0.08 -3.92
CA LEU A 65 -21.43 0.24 -4.69
C LEU A 65 -21.48 -0.56 -6.00
N LYS A 66 -21.92 -1.82 -5.91
CA LYS A 66 -22.05 -2.71 -7.06
C LYS A 66 -22.97 -2.11 -8.13
N THR A 67 -24.16 -1.67 -7.73
CA THR A 67 -25.15 -1.10 -8.64
C THR A 67 -24.69 0.23 -9.21
N LYS A 68 -24.21 1.15 -8.34
CA LYS A 68 -23.81 2.50 -8.74
C LYS A 68 -22.68 2.50 -9.76
N TYR A 69 -21.71 1.59 -9.60
CA TYR A 69 -20.48 1.55 -10.43
C TYR A 69 -20.45 0.38 -11.40
N SER A 70 -21.56 -0.35 -11.55
CA SER A 70 -21.69 -1.49 -12.48
C SER A 70 -20.61 -2.57 -12.28
N LEU A 71 -20.21 -2.81 -11.03
CA LEU A 71 -19.13 -3.75 -10.71
C LEU A 71 -19.65 -5.19 -10.62
N SER A 72 -18.83 -6.14 -11.07
CA SER A 72 -19.06 -7.56 -10.80
C SER A 72 -18.85 -7.88 -9.31
N GLN A 73 -19.48 -8.95 -8.82
CA GLN A 73 -19.27 -9.41 -7.44
C GLN A 73 -17.80 -9.77 -7.18
N LYS A 74 -17.09 -10.22 -8.20
CA LYS A 74 -15.67 -10.58 -8.11
C LYS A 74 -14.75 -9.37 -7.93
N ASN A 75 -15.19 -8.19 -8.38
CA ASN A 75 -14.42 -6.95 -8.33
C ASN A 75 -14.71 -6.09 -7.10
N ILE A 76 -15.57 -6.57 -6.17
CA ILE A 76 -15.73 -5.97 -4.85
C ILE A 76 -15.14 -6.91 -3.81
N LYS A 77 -14.15 -6.43 -3.08
CA LYS A 77 -13.43 -7.17 -2.05
C LYS A 77 -13.58 -6.49 -0.71
N THR A 78 -13.43 -7.26 0.36
CA THR A 78 -13.45 -6.74 1.73
C THR A 78 -12.19 -7.22 2.44
N LEU A 79 -11.51 -6.32 3.16
CA LEU A 79 -10.38 -6.58 4.05
C LEU A 79 -10.76 -6.09 5.42
N ILE A 80 -10.64 -6.95 6.43
CA ILE A 80 -11.11 -6.66 7.79
C ILE A 80 -10.02 -7.12 8.75
N VAL A 81 -9.59 -6.25 9.65
CA VAL A 81 -8.74 -6.60 10.80
C VAL A 81 -9.45 -6.18 12.09
N PRO A 82 -9.17 -6.82 13.23
CA PRO A 82 -9.74 -6.40 14.50
C PRO A 82 -8.95 -5.25 15.13
N GLY A 83 -9.64 -4.46 15.95
CA GLY A 83 -9.06 -3.52 16.86
C GLY A 83 -9.25 -3.94 18.33
N ASN A 84 -8.79 -3.12 19.25
CA ASN A 84 -8.86 -3.41 20.69
C ASN A 84 -10.31 -3.45 21.23
N HIS A 85 -11.26 -2.74 20.61
CA HIS A 85 -12.68 -2.83 20.93
C HIS A 85 -13.37 -4.07 20.36
N ASP A 86 -12.75 -4.77 19.43
CA ASP A 86 -13.29 -6.01 18.85
C ASP A 86 -13.09 -7.23 19.74
N VAL A 87 -12.51 -7.05 20.93
CA VAL A 87 -12.26 -8.09 21.93
C VAL A 87 -13.33 -8.02 23.02
N ASP A 88 -14.11 -9.11 23.19
CA ASP A 88 -15.13 -9.24 24.23
C ASP A 88 -14.51 -9.68 25.56
N TRP A 89 -14.16 -8.74 26.39
CA TRP A 89 -13.54 -9.00 27.70
C TRP A 89 -14.51 -9.46 28.78
N GLY A 90 -15.81 -9.37 28.56
CA GLY A 90 -16.81 -9.71 29.56
C GLY A 90 -16.65 -8.95 30.89
N GLY A 91 -16.12 -7.72 30.83
CA GLY A 91 -15.86 -6.89 32.01
C GLY A 91 -14.59 -7.23 32.81
N LYS A 92 -13.74 -8.14 32.29
CA LYS A 92 -12.44 -8.48 32.91
C LYS A 92 -11.39 -7.42 32.61
N ALA A 93 -10.56 -7.10 33.63
CA ALA A 93 -9.40 -6.24 33.40
C ALA A 93 -8.35 -6.91 32.53
N ARG A 94 -7.78 -6.16 31.62
CA ARG A 94 -6.63 -6.59 30.81
C ARG A 94 -5.34 -6.53 31.62
N LEU A 95 -4.40 -7.38 31.27
CA LEU A 95 -3.05 -7.28 31.78
C LEU A 95 -2.31 -6.14 31.06
N GLU A 96 -1.46 -5.44 31.80
CA GLU A 96 -0.58 -4.43 31.20
C GLU A 96 0.48 -5.09 30.31
N SER A 97 0.87 -4.43 29.23
CA SER A 97 1.87 -4.93 28.26
C SER A 97 3.21 -5.25 28.91
N SER A 98 3.64 -4.47 29.92
CA SER A 98 4.86 -4.72 30.70
C SER A 98 4.84 -6.09 31.39
N LYS A 99 3.68 -6.48 31.95
CA LYS A 99 3.50 -7.79 32.58
C LYS A 99 3.52 -8.92 31.56
N ILE A 100 2.86 -8.74 30.43
CA ILE A 100 2.84 -9.73 29.34
C ILE A 100 4.26 -10.00 28.82
N ARG A 101 5.07 -8.95 28.70
CA ARG A 101 6.46 -9.09 28.27
C ARG A 101 7.32 -9.88 29.24
N SER A 102 7.04 -9.79 30.55
CA SER A 102 7.75 -10.57 31.57
C SER A 102 7.41 -12.06 31.56
N PHE A 103 6.35 -12.47 30.87
CA PHE A 103 5.94 -13.87 30.76
C PHE A 103 6.97 -14.69 29.98
N VAL A 104 7.15 -15.95 30.37
CA VAL A 104 7.82 -16.95 29.55
C VAL A 104 6.94 -17.31 28.34
N GLU A 105 7.51 -17.95 27.35
CA GLU A 105 6.85 -18.19 26.06
C GLU A 105 5.53 -18.99 26.20
N GLU A 106 5.51 -20.00 27.08
CA GLU A 106 4.30 -20.79 27.35
C GLU A 106 3.18 -19.93 27.97
N GLU A 107 3.53 -19.03 28.87
CA GLU A 107 2.56 -18.11 29.49
C GLU A 107 2.01 -17.10 28.47
N LYS A 108 2.87 -16.55 27.61
CA LYS A 108 2.44 -15.68 26.51
C LYS A 108 1.48 -16.39 25.58
N ASN A 109 1.78 -17.65 25.24
CA ASN A 109 0.93 -18.45 24.37
C ASN A 109 -0.43 -18.75 25.03
N LEU A 110 -0.47 -19.12 26.29
CA LEU A 110 -1.72 -19.31 27.04
C LEU A 110 -2.55 -18.01 27.07
N TYR A 111 -1.91 -16.88 27.32
CA TYR A 111 -2.58 -15.60 27.36
C TYR A 111 -3.13 -15.23 25.96
N LEU A 112 -2.35 -15.38 24.90
CA LEU A 112 -2.82 -15.20 23.54
C LEU A 112 -4.04 -16.05 23.22
N GLN A 113 -4.03 -17.33 23.59
CA GLN A 113 -5.18 -18.24 23.37
C GLN A 113 -6.44 -17.76 24.09
N GLN A 114 -6.27 -17.17 25.28
CA GLN A 114 -7.38 -16.59 26.03
C GLN A 114 -7.94 -15.35 25.32
N GLU A 115 -7.06 -14.46 24.84
CA GLU A 115 -7.43 -13.26 24.09
C GLU A 115 -8.17 -13.60 22.81
N LEU A 116 -7.64 -14.53 22.02
CA LEU A 116 -8.27 -14.99 20.79
C LEU A 116 -9.67 -15.61 21.02
N ARG A 117 -9.91 -16.25 22.18
CA ARG A 117 -11.26 -16.71 22.55
C ARG A 117 -12.22 -15.55 22.79
N CYS A 118 -11.72 -14.44 23.33
CA CYS A 118 -12.52 -13.23 23.51
C CYS A 118 -12.86 -12.55 22.16
N MET A 119 -12.15 -12.90 21.09
CA MET A 119 -12.37 -12.38 19.74
C MET A 119 -13.27 -13.28 18.86
N ARG A 120 -13.89 -14.34 19.41
CA ARG A 120 -14.70 -15.32 18.64
C ARG A 120 -15.80 -14.69 17.78
N ASN A 121 -16.41 -13.59 18.28
CA ASN A 121 -17.47 -12.89 17.57
C ASN A 121 -16.93 -12.16 16.35
N PHE A 122 -15.74 -11.55 16.49
CA PHE A 122 -15.02 -10.94 15.38
C PHE A 122 -14.68 -11.98 14.32
N PHE A 123 -14.08 -13.11 14.68
CA PHE A 123 -13.71 -14.17 13.71
C PHE A 123 -14.93 -14.69 12.94
N SER A 124 -16.06 -14.90 13.64
CA SER A 124 -17.30 -15.29 12.97
C SER A 124 -17.82 -14.24 11.99
N PHE A 125 -17.65 -12.96 12.32
CA PHE A 125 -18.05 -11.86 11.43
C PHE A 125 -17.10 -11.74 10.24
N SER A 126 -15.78 -11.75 10.46
CA SER A 126 -14.79 -11.60 9.38
C SER A 126 -14.82 -12.76 8.39
N ASP A 127 -15.01 -13.99 8.86
CA ASP A 127 -15.13 -15.19 8.02
C ASP A 127 -16.33 -15.08 7.05
N ARG A 128 -17.49 -14.70 7.56
CA ARG A 128 -18.70 -14.48 6.73
C ARG A 128 -18.51 -13.40 5.67
N ASN A 129 -17.59 -12.47 5.89
CA ASN A 129 -17.28 -11.39 4.96
C ASN A 129 -16.01 -11.67 4.13
N GLY A 130 -15.57 -12.93 4.08
CA GLY A 130 -14.48 -13.39 3.24
C GLY A 130 -13.08 -13.00 3.74
N CYS A 131 -12.94 -12.59 5.00
CA CYS A 131 -11.67 -12.32 5.65
C CYS A 131 -11.41 -13.37 6.73
N PHE A 132 -10.89 -14.51 6.28
CA PHE A 132 -10.59 -15.61 7.17
C PHE A 132 -9.30 -15.35 7.93
N PHE A 133 -9.37 -15.35 9.27
CA PHE A 133 -8.23 -15.52 10.15
C PHE A 133 -8.17 -16.97 10.63
N PRO A 134 -6.97 -17.55 10.76
CA PRO A 134 -6.84 -18.92 11.27
C PRO A 134 -7.57 -19.10 12.59
N TYR A 135 -8.14 -20.28 12.80
CA TYR A 135 -8.96 -20.58 13.96
C TYR A 135 -8.21 -20.31 15.28
N TRP A 136 -8.93 -19.78 16.25
CA TRP A 136 -8.54 -19.41 17.59
C TRP A 136 -8.13 -20.57 18.52
N ARG A 137 -7.99 -21.80 18.01
CA ARG A 137 -7.51 -22.95 18.77
C ARG A 137 -6.11 -23.32 18.30
N ASN A 138 -5.13 -23.21 19.21
CA ASN A 138 -3.72 -23.57 18.97
C ASN A 138 -3.08 -22.82 17.77
N ILE A 139 -3.30 -21.52 17.69
CA ILE A 139 -2.66 -20.69 16.67
C ILE A 139 -1.22 -20.40 17.08
N PRO A 140 -0.20 -20.77 16.29
CA PRO A 140 1.15 -20.26 16.46
C PRO A 140 1.17 -18.73 16.33
N PHE A 141 2.08 -18.08 17.02
CA PHE A 141 2.20 -16.61 16.99
C PHE A 141 2.27 -16.01 15.59
N GLY A 142 2.97 -16.68 14.65
CA GLY A 142 3.05 -16.23 13.26
C GLY A 142 1.70 -16.16 12.52
N GLN A 143 0.66 -16.80 13.02
CA GLN A 143 -0.68 -16.75 12.43
C GLN A 143 -1.52 -15.54 12.84
N LEU A 144 -0.97 -14.61 13.61
CA LEU A 144 -1.56 -13.28 13.77
C LEU A 144 -1.51 -12.46 12.48
N VAL A 145 -0.76 -12.93 11.49
CA VAL A 145 -0.70 -12.34 10.14
C VAL A 145 -1.38 -13.28 9.15
N THR A 146 -2.36 -12.76 8.43
CA THR A 146 -3.03 -13.45 7.32
C THR A 146 -2.70 -12.75 6.02
N ARG A 147 -2.22 -13.51 5.03
CA ARG A 147 -1.92 -13.00 3.69
C ARG A 147 -3.02 -13.42 2.73
N LYS A 148 -3.53 -12.47 1.97
CA LYS A 148 -4.60 -12.68 1.00
C LYS A 148 -4.25 -12.03 -0.33
N ILE A 149 -4.32 -12.79 -1.42
CA ILE A 149 -4.18 -12.25 -2.76
C ILE A 149 -5.57 -11.98 -3.33
N LEU A 150 -5.82 -10.73 -3.65
CA LEU A 150 -7.05 -10.28 -4.31
C LEU A 150 -6.82 -10.30 -5.81
N HIS A 151 -7.68 -10.99 -6.53
CA HIS A 151 -7.68 -11.06 -7.99
C HIS A 151 -8.84 -10.23 -8.54
N PHE A 152 -8.57 -9.45 -9.58
CA PHE A 152 -9.53 -8.63 -10.31
C PHE A 152 -9.69 -9.14 -11.75
N ASP A 153 -10.83 -8.83 -12.38
CA ASP A 153 -11.13 -9.33 -13.72
C ASP A 153 -10.18 -8.77 -14.80
N ASN A 154 -9.53 -7.62 -14.56
CA ASN A 154 -8.48 -7.05 -15.40
C ASN A 154 -7.11 -7.75 -15.25
N GLY A 155 -7.02 -8.80 -14.44
CA GLY A 155 -5.79 -9.54 -14.16
C GLY A 155 -4.92 -8.94 -13.04
N TYR A 156 -5.23 -7.75 -12.53
CA TYR A 156 -4.47 -7.11 -11.46
C TYR A 156 -4.60 -7.87 -10.13
N ARG A 157 -3.48 -7.97 -9.39
CA ARG A 157 -3.41 -8.72 -8.15
C ARG A 157 -2.88 -7.82 -7.03
N ILE A 158 -3.61 -7.78 -5.93
CA ILE A 158 -3.20 -7.06 -4.71
C ILE A 158 -2.95 -8.09 -3.62
N GLU A 159 -1.76 -8.07 -3.01
CA GLU A 159 -1.52 -8.81 -1.78
C GLU A 159 -1.86 -7.92 -0.59
N ALA A 160 -2.74 -8.43 0.26
CA ALA A 160 -3.11 -7.81 1.52
C ALA A 160 -2.51 -8.61 2.68
N ASN A 161 -1.70 -7.96 3.49
CA ASN A 161 -1.16 -8.48 4.74
C ASN A 161 -2.05 -7.96 5.88
N LEU A 162 -2.91 -8.83 6.41
CA LEU A 162 -3.85 -8.51 7.49
C LEU A 162 -3.20 -8.88 8.81
N ILE A 163 -2.91 -7.90 9.65
CA ILE A 163 -2.17 -8.08 10.89
C ILE A 163 -3.12 -7.87 12.06
N ASN A 164 -3.33 -8.93 12.84
CA ASN A 164 -4.14 -8.88 14.05
C ASN A 164 -3.30 -8.34 15.21
N THR A 165 -3.44 -7.05 15.48
CA THR A 165 -2.77 -6.37 16.62
C THR A 165 -3.68 -6.22 17.84
N ALA A 166 -4.91 -6.70 17.80
CA ALA A 166 -5.84 -6.57 18.93
C ALA A 166 -5.45 -7.36 20.19
N PRO A 167 -4.85 -8.58 20.10
CA PRO A 167 -4.32 -9.24 21.28
C PRO A 167 -3.24 -8.39 21.97
N PHE A 168 -3.13 -8.51 23.28
CA PHE A 168 -2.16 -7.83 24.13
C PHE A 168 -2.37 -6.32 24.28
N SER A 169 -3.41 -5.74 23.67
CA SER A 169 -3.74 -4.34 23.88
C SER A 169 -4.32 -4.08 25.28
N CYS A 170 -3.97 -2.97 25.88
CA CYS A 170 -4.50 -2.51 27.18
C CYS A 170 -4.75 -1.01 27.15
N SER A 171 -5.27 -0.44 28.23
CA SER A 171 -5.61 0.99 28.30
C SER A 171 -4.40 1.93 28.37
N SER A 172 -3.21 1.39 28.54
CA SER A 172 -1.95 2.15 28.74
C SER A 172 -0.79 1.56 27.96
N ASP A 173 -1.03 1.16 26.71
CA ASP A 173 -0.04 0.50 25.86
C ASP A 173 0.62 1.43 24.82
N ASP A 174 0.40 2.74 24.89
CA ASP A 174 1.07 3.73 24.04
C ASP A 174 2.60 3.61 24.16
N GLY A 175 3.24 3.26 23.05
CA GLY A 175 4.67 2.95 22.96
C GLY A 175 5.09 1.66 23.71
N LEU A 176 4.15 0.85 24.19
CA LEU A 176 4.40 -0.38 24.95
C LEU A 176 3.67 -1.60 24.38
N HIS A 177 2.89 -1.43 23.34
CA HIS A 177 2.15 -2.52 22.71
C HIS A 177 3.08 -3.65 22.25
N TYR A 178 2.57 -4.88 22.24
CA TYR A 178 3.36 -6.07 21.96
C TYR A 178 2.79 -6.85 20.77
N LEU A 179 3.66 -7.24 19.86
CA LEU A 179 3.38 -8.23 18.80
C LEU A 179 4.49 -9.29 18.84
N PRO A 180 4.17 -10.59 18.86
CA PRO A 180 5.18 -11.65 18.82
C PRO A 180 6.10 -11.51 17.60
N GLU A 181 7.42 -11.76 17.79
CA GLU A 181 8.43 -11.65 16.73
C GLU A 181 8.11 -12.56 15.54
N GLU A 182 7.58 -13.76 15.78
CA GLU A 182 7.18 -14.69 14.73
C GLU A 182 6.09 -14.10 13.81
N ALA A 183 5.21 -13.27 14.38
CA ALA A 183 4.20 -12.55 13.59
C ALA A 183 4.86 -11.54 12.66
N ILE A 184 5.84 -10.77 13.16
CA ILE A 184 6.62 -9.81 12.36
C ILE A 184 7.42 -10.57 11.28
N HIS A 185 8.12 -11.64 11.66
CA HIS A 185 8.91 -12.44 10.72
C HIS A 185 8.06 -13.09 9.62
N SER A 186 6.80 -13.45 9.91
CA SER A 186 5.91 -14.03 8.92
C SER A 186 5.57 -13.08 7.75
N LEU A 187 5.74 -11.78 7.93
CA LEU A 187 5.61 -10.79 6.87
C LEU A 187 6.74 -10.83 5.84
N ASN A 188 7.89 -11.46 6.15
CA ASN A 188 9.05 -11.47 5.26
C ASN A 188 8.91 -12.34 4.01
N ALA A 189 7.87 -13.18 3.91
CA ALA A 189 7.69 -14.02 2.74
C ALA A 189 7.45 -13.21 1.47
N GLU A 190 7.99 -13.66 0.34
CA GLU A 190 7.90 -12.95 -0.94
C GLU A 190 6.48 -12.82 -1.48
N SER A 191 6.19 -11.72 -2.14
CA SER A 191 4.94 -11.45 -2.84
C SER A 191 5.09 -11.70 -4.34
N LYS A 192 4.05 -12.32 -4.93
CA LYS A 192 3.89 -12.46 -6.38
C LYS A 192 2.79 -11.53 -6.94
N ALA A 193 2.30 -10.61 -6.13
CA ALA A 193 1.25 -9.67 -6.52
C ALA A 193 1.85 -8.42 -7.18
N ASP A 194 1.01 -7.72 -7.93
CA ASP A 194 1.40 -6.48 -8.61
C ASP A 194 1.53 -5.31 -7.62
N PHE A 195 0.83 -5.40 -6.49
CA PHE A 195 0.87 -4.44 -5.40
C PHE A 195 0.72 -5.16 -4.05
N SER A 196 1.40 -4.66 -3.01
CA SER A 196 1.27 -5.20 -1.66
C SER A 196 0.93 -4.08 -0.68
N LEU A 197 -0.06 -4.35 0.16
CA LEU A 197 -0.48 -3.47 1.24
C LEU A 197 -0.54 -4.20 2.58
N ALA A 198 -0.50 -3.45 3.67
CA ALA A 198 -0.76 -3.94 5.01
C ALA A 198 -2.02 -3.28 5.59
N VAL A 199 -2.75 -4.02 6.41
CA VAL A 199 -3.85 -3.49 7.20
C VAL A 199 -3.67 -3.99 8.63
N MET A 200 -3.64 -3.07 9.58
CA MET A 200 -3.58 -3.36 11.01
C MET A 200 -4.26 -2.22 11.79
N HIS A 201 -4.65 -2.48 13.02
CA HIS A 201 -5.36 -1.46 13.80
C HIS A 201 -4.40 -0.49 14.49
N HIS A 202 -3.49 -1.00 15.32
CA HIS A 202 -2.49 -0.18 16.00
C HIS A 202 -1.33 0.12 15.02
N SER A 203 -0.98 1.38 14.87
CA SER A 203 0.19 1.78 14.06
C SER A 203 1.49 1.32 14.72
N PRO A 204 2.61 1.23 13.99
CA PRO A 204 3.90 0.90 14.60
C PRO A 204 4.31 1.83 15.73
N ASP A 205 3.77 3.04 15.80
CA ASP A 205 4.06 4.02 16.84
C ASP A 205 3.57 3.60 18.24
N TRP A 206 2.60 2.67 18.31
CA TRP A 206 2.08 2.09 19.56
C TRP A 206 2.99 1.01 20.15
N PHE A 207 3.93 0.49 19.38
CA PHE A 207 4.82 -0.59 19.81
C PHE A 207 6.07 -0.04 20.50
N GLU A 208 6.69 -0.87 21.33
CA GLU A 208 7.99 -0.56 21.90
C GLU A 208 9.01 -0.28 20.79
N PHE A 209 9.98 0.60 21.08
CA PHE A 209 10.91 1.15 20.09
C PHE A 209 11.64 0.08 19.25
N SER A 210 12.08 -1.02 19.83
CA SER A 210 12.75 -2.11 19.12
C SER A 210 11.79 -2.79 18.12
N GLN A 211 10.60 -3.15 18.57
CA GLN A 211 9.57 -3.77 17.75
C GLN A 211 9.01 -2.81 16.68
N LYS A 212 8.83 -1.54 17.04
CA LYS A 212 8.45 -0.50 16.07
C LYS A 212 9.42 -0.48 14.90
N LYS A 213 10.73 -0.38 15.19
CA LYS A 213 11.77 -0.30 14.16
C LYS A 213 11.79 -1.55 13.27
N GLU A 214 11.65 -2.73 13.86
CA GLU A 214 11.60 -3.99 13.13
C GLU A 214 10.36 -4.08 12.25
N LEU A 215 9.17 -3.84 12.82
CA LEU A 215 7.90 -3.89 12.10
C LEU A 215 7.87 -2.87 10.94
N GLU A 216 8.31 -1.64 11.17
CA GLU A 216 8.42 -0.63 10.13
C GLU A 216 9.37 -1.05 9.02
N GLY A 217 10.53 -1.61 9.36
CA GLY A 217 11.50 -2.10 8.39
C GLY A 217 10.92 -3.21 7.50
N VAL A 218 10.21 -4.17 8.10
CA VAL A 218 9.56 -5.26 7.37
C VAL A 218 8.41 -4.73 6.51
N LEU A 219 7.55 -3.87 7.06
CA LEU A 219 6.46 -3.26 6.30
C LEU A 219 6.98 -2.46 5.10
N ALA A 220 8.00 -1.61 5.32
CA ALA A 220 8.60 -0.83 4.25
C ALA A 220 9.26 -1.69 3.16
N LYS A 221 9.84 -2.82 3.53
CA LYS A 221 10.41 -3.79 2.59
C LYS A 221 9.33 -4.50 1.76
N ARG A 222 8.14 -4.75 2.33
CA ARG A 222 7.12 -5.65 1.75
C ARG A 222 5.90 -4.94 1.19
N CYS A 223 5.52 -3.80 1.77
CA CYS A 223 4.30 -3.09 1.43
C CYS A 223 4.61 -1.68 0.94
N SER A 224 3.85 -1.21 -0.02
CA SER A 224 3.92 0.18 -0.48
C SER A 224 2.98 1.10 0.30
N LEU A 225 1.92 0.54 0.87
CA LEU A 225 0.90 1.26 1.60
C LEU A 225 0.46 0.44 2.82
N ALA A 226 0.32 1.10 3.97
CA ALA A 226 -0.21 0.50 5.18
C ALA A 226 -1.34 1.34 5.74
N PHE A 227 -2.44 0.68 6.09
CA PHE A 227 -3.65 1.29 6.67
C PHE A 227 -3.75 0.97 8.15
N PHE A 228 -4.03 2.00 8.96
CA PHE A 228 -4.14 1.92 10.41
C PHE A 228 -5.45 2.55 10.90
N GLY A 229 -5.88 2.16 12.09
CA GLY A 229 -6.95 2.78 12.85
C GLY A 229 -6.46 3.35 14.18
N HIS A 230 -7.30 3.26 15.22
CA HIS A 230 -7.02 3.50 16.62
C HIS A 230 -6.87 4.97 17.04
N GLU A 231 -6.09 5.76 16.33
CA GLU A 231 -5.76 7.13 16.74
C GLU A 231 -6.91 8.13 16.56
N HIS A 232 -7.94 7.78 15.80
CA HIS A 232 -9.06 8.64 15.42
C HIS A 232 -8.66 9.93 14.68
N PHE A 233 -7.37 10.19 14.54
CA PHE A 233 -6.83 11.34 13.81
C PHE A 233 -6.31 10.88 12.45
N PRO A 234 -6.98 11.32 11.38
CA PRO A 234 -6.55 10.93 10.04
C PRO A 234 -5.22 11.61 9.67
N GLY A 235 -4.33 10.83 9.07
CA GLY A 235 -3.04 11.35 8.64
C GLY A 235 -2.39 10.45 7.61
N THR A 236 -1.57 11.06 6.75
CA THR A 236 -0.73 10.35 5.79
C THR A 236 0.72 10.68 6.08
N GLN A 237 1.55 9.66 6.24
CA GLN A 237 2.99 9.79 6.41
C GLN A 237 3.69 9.04 5.29
N ASN A 238 4.64 9.68 4.66
CA ASN A 238 5.50 9.08 3.66
C ASN A 238 6.88 8.91 4.26
N ILE A 239 7.30 7.66 4.48
CA ILE A 239 8.54 7.35 5.16
C ILE A 239 9.49 6.70 4.16
N LEU A 240 10.64 7.33 4.02
CA LEU A 240 11.79 6.82 3.29
C LEU A 240 12.84 6.38 4.30
N TYR A 241 13.37 5.17 4.10
CA TYR A 241 14.45 4.61 4.91
C TYR A 241 15.79 4.72 4.18
N ASP A 242 16.89 4.79 4.92
CA ASP A 242 18.26 4.90 4.38
C ASP A 242 18.62 3.77 3.41
N ASN A 243 17.95 2.62 3.50
CA ASN A 243 18.11 1.49 2.58
C ASN A 243 17.27 1.58 1.30
N GLY A 244 16.66 2.74 1.04
CA GLY A 244 15.81 2.99 -0.14
C GLY A 244 14.40 2.39 -0.06
N ASN A 245 14.03 1.73 1.04
CA ASN A 245 12.67 1.26 1.23
C ASN A 245 11.74 2.42 1.59
N ARG A 246 10.56 2.44 0.99
CA ARG A 246 9.54 3.46 1.23
C ARG A 246 8.22 2.82 1.59
N ILE A 247 7.50 3.43 2.50
CA ILE A 247 6.12 3.07 2.80
C ILE A 247 5.28 4.33 3.04
N VAL A 248 4.06 4.31 2.53
CA VAL A 248 3.05 5.29 2.89
C VAL A 248 2.19 4.71 4.00
N LYS A 249 2.17 5.38 5.14
CA LYS A 249 1.31 5.07 6.28
C LYS A 249 0.06 5.93 6.20
N GLN A 250 -1.11 5.29 6.21
CA GLN A 250 -2.40 5.97 6.19
C GLN A 250 -3.18 5.66 7.45
N ALA A 251 -3.22 6.59 8.39
CA ALA A 251 -4.10 6.53 9.54
C ALA A 251 -5.54 6.86 9.14
N GLY A 252 -6.50 6.04 9.57
CA GLY A 252 -7.93 6.27 9.35
C GLY A 252 -8.47 7.36 10.25
N GLY A 253 -9.46 8.10 9.78
CA GLY A 253 -10.31 8.90 10.65
C GLY A 253 -11.45 8.05 11.22
N ALA A 254 -11.95 8.43 12.38
CA ALA A 254 -13.07 7.74 12.99
C ALA A 254 -14.35 7.88 12.14
N TRP A 255 -14.98 6.74 11.84
CA TRP A 255 -16.31 6.74 11.24
C TRP A 255 -17.35 7.26 12.21
N TRP A 256 -17.19 6.95 13.48
CA TRP A 256 -18.07 7.39 14.56
C TRP A 256 -17.26 7.71 15.80
N GLN A 257 -17.43 8.90 16.35
CA GLN A 257 -16.85 9.32 17.60
C GLN A 257 -17.96 9.76 18.56
N SER A 258 -18.13 9.05 19.66
CA SER A 258 -19.21 9.33 20.60
C SER A 258 -19.10 10.71 21.25
N SER A 259 -17.89 11.19 21.52
CA SER A 259 -17.61 12.52 22.07
C SER A 259 -17.88 13.66 21.09
N VAL A 260 -17.77 13.41 19.77
CA VAL A 260 -18.03 14.39 18.71
C VAL A 260 -18.76 13.71 17.55
N PRO A 261 -20.09 13.46 17.69
CA PRO A 261 -20.87 12.69 16.71
C PRO A 261 -20.97 13.32 15.31
N THR A 262 -20.58 14.58 15.17
CA THR A 262 -20.57 15.31 13.91
C THR A 262 -19.34 15.01 13.05
N ILE A 263 -18.27 14.48 13.65
CA ILE A 263 -17.07 14.10 12.93
C ILE A 263 -17.25 12.66 12.42
N SER A 264 -17.08 12.51 11.10
CA SER A 264 -17.01 11.22 10.44
C SER A 264 -16.16 11.36 9.21
N GLU A 265 -15.16 10.52 9.09
CA GLU A 265 -14.16 10.61 8.04
C GLU A 265 -13.83 9.23 7.48
N TYR A 266 -13.43 9.19 6.20
CA TYR A 266 -12.87 8.01 5.59
C TYR A 266 -11.86 8.40 4.51
N TYR A 267 -11.05 7.45 4.07
CA TYR A 267 -10.10 7.62 2.97
C TYR A 267 -10.44 6.74 1.77
N ALA A 268 -10.13 7.22 0.58
CA ALA A 268 -10.07 6.42 -0.62
C ALA A 268 -8.65 6.44 -1.18
N ALA A 269 -8.08 5.28 -1.43
CA ALA A 269 -6.88 5.12 -2.23
C ALA A 269 -7.30 4.75 -3.65
N LEU A 270 -7.01 5.61 -4.58
CA LEU A 270 -7.37 5.48 -6.00
C LEU A 270 -6.13 4.97 -6.74
N PHE A 271 -6.19 3.74 -7.23
CA PHE A 271 -5.10 3.13 -7.98
C PHE A 271 -5.37 3.24 -9.47
N ASP A 272 -4.43 3.81 -10.20
CA ASP A 272 -4.34 3.72 -11.64
C ASP A 272 -3.35 2.60 -11.97
N THR A 273 -3.88 1.49 -12.48
CA THR A 273 -3.09 0.28 -12.75
C THR A 273 -2.23 0.43 -14.01
N GLU A 274 -2.58 1.33 -14.93
CA GLU A 274 -1.83 1.61 -16.15
C GLU A 274 -0.65 2.54 -15.87
N SER A 275 -0.90 3.73 -15.29
CA SER A 275 0.15 4.69 -14.95
C SER A 275 0.93 4.32 -13.69
N ARG A 276 0.47 3.30 -12.94
CA ARG A 276 1.05 2.84 -11.66
C ARG A 276 1.18 3.97 -10.64
N LYS A 277 0.21 4.84 -10.62
CA LYS A 277 0.06 5.89 -9.61
C LYS A 277 -1.10 5.56 -8.69
N TYR A 278 -1.05 6.09 -7.50
CA TYR A 278 -2.22 6.09 -6.63
C TYR A 278 -2.35 7.44 -5.94
N ALA A 279 -3.58 7.79 -5.62
CA ALA A 279 -3.89 8.99 -4.89
C ALA A 279 -4.64 8.68 -3.61
N LEU A 280 -4.26 9.31 -2.51
CA LEU A 280 -4.98 9.24 -1.25
C LEU A 280 -5.90 10.44 -1.11
N CYS A 281 -7.19 10.18 -0.98
CA CYS A 281 -8.23 11.20 -0.87
C CYS A 281 -8.91 11.09 0.49
N LYS A 282 -8.92 12.17 1.24
CA LYS A 282 -9.68 12.29 2.48
C LYS A 282 -11.10 12.74 2.19
N PHE A 283 -12.08 12.10 2.83
CA PHE A 283 -13.48 12.47 2.79
C PHE A 283 -13.98 12.76 4.20
N SER A 284 -14.51 13.96 4.41
CA SER A 284 -15.07 14.39 5.69
C SER A 284 -16.58 14.63 5.57
N TRP A 285 -17.33 14.21 6.59
CA TRP A 285 -18.77 14.40 6.66
C TRP A 285 -19.12 15.88 6.85
N ASN A 286 -19.97 16.38 5.97
CA ASN A 286 -20.59 17.68 6.11
C ASN A 286 -22.07 17.50 6.53
N ILE A 287 -22.38 17.89 7.75
CA ILE A 287 -23.71 17.69 8.34
C ILE A 287 -24.79 18.50 7.63
N ASP A 288 -24.46 19.74 7.22
CA ASP A 288 -25.43 20.63 6.58
C ASP A 288 -25.84 20.15 5.20
N ARG A 289 -24.93 19.48 4.49
CA ARG A 289 -25.15 18.91 3.16
C ARG A 289 -25.54 17.45 3.19
N SER A 290 -25.48 16.79 4.35
CA SER A 290 -25.65 15.34 4.50
C SER A 290 -24.84 14.56 3.47
N ALA A 291 -23.59 14.96 3.24
CA ALA A 291 -22.70 14.44 2.22
C ALA A 291 -21.25 14.37 2.71
N PHE A 292 -20.47 13.47 2.13
CA PHE A 292 -19.02 13.47 2.27
C PHE A 292 -18.40 14.39 1.21
N ALA A 293 -17.52 15.26 1.64
CA ALA A 293 -16.74 16.14 0.78
C ALA A 293 -15.27 15.69 0.73
N ALA A 294 -14.71 15.56 -0.47
CA ALA A 294 -13.29 15.34 -0.64
C ALA A 294 -12.52 16.61 -0.26
N SER A 295 -11.48 16.46 0.57
CA SER A 295 -10.73 17.62 1.08
C SER A 295 -9.26 17.64 0.64
N ILE A 296 -8.59 16.51 0.59
CA ILE A 296 -7.17 16.41 0.26
C ILE A 296 -6.98 15.26 -0.74
N LYS A 297 -6.21 15.52 -1.79
CA LYS A 297 -5.72 14.51 -2.73
C LYS A 297 -4.20 14.56 -2.72
N GLN A 298 -3.56 13.49 -2.27
CA GLN A 298 -2.12 13.31 -2.33
C GLN A 298 -1.81 12.22 -3.36
N GLU A 299 -0.99 12.54 -4.34
CA GLU A 299 -0.58 11.58 -5.37
C GLU A 299 0.76 10.94 -5.00
N HIS A 300 0.85 9.65 -5.25
CA HIS A 300 2.01 8.83 -4.98
C HIS A 300 2.28 7.91 -6.18
N ILE A 301 3.54 7.58 -6.39
CA ILE A 301 3.95 6.59 -7.39
C ILE A 301 3.95 5.21 -6.75
N LEU A 302 3.38 4.23 -7.44
CA LEU A 302 3.45 2.82 -7.05
C LEU A 302 4.86 2.30 -7.33
N MET A 303 5.68 2.23 -6.30
CA MET A 303 6.97 1.55 -6.39
C MET A 303 6.77 0.04 -6.36
N ARG A 304 7.30 -0.71 -7.33
CA ARG A 304 7.44 -2.16 -7.18
C ARG A 304 8.47 -2.44 -6.08
N LYS A 305 8.09 -3.28 -5.13
CA LYS A 305 9.00 -3.71 -4.07
C LYS A 305 10.01 -4.77 -4.53
N SER A 306 9.78 -5.40 -5.68
CA SER A 306 10.79 -6.18 -6.41
C SER A 306 10.37 -6.28 -7.88
N LEU A 307 11.32 -6.21 -8.78
CA LEU A 307 11.14 -6.69 -10.14
C LEU A 307 10.84 -8.19 -10.02
N SER A 308 9.70 -8.64 -10.56
CA SER A 308 9.16 -9.99 -10.37
C SER A 308 10.25 -11.06 -10.50
N GLY A 309 10.67 -11.65 -9.39
CA GLY A 309 11.62 -12.76 -9.32
C GLY A 309 13.10 -12.40 -9.40
N THR A 310 13.51 -11.13 -9.41
CA THR A 310 14.94 -10.75 -9.44
C THR A 310 15.48 -10.33 -8.08
N GLY A 311 14.61 -9.95 -7.13
CA GLY A 311 15.03 -9.41 -5.82
C GLY A 311 15.66 -8.01 -5.87
N LEU A 312 15.86 -7.43 -7.06
CA LEU A 312 16.48 -6.12 -7.22
C LEU A 312 15.47 -5.00 -6.97
N ILE A 313 15.86 -4.02 -6.17
CA ILE A 313 15.05 -2.84 -5.81
C ILE A 313 15.90 -1.61 -6.09
N TYR A 314 15.36 -0.64 -6.84
CA TYR A 314 16.02 0.63 -7.09
C TYR A 314 16.28 1.39 -5.78
N LYS A 315 17.47 1.96 -5.65
CA LYS A 315 17.72 2.98 -4.63
C LYS A 315 16.89 4.23 -4.96
N GLU A 316 16.15 4.72 -3.99
CA GLU A 316 15.26 5.87 -4.21
C GLU A 316 16.03 7.17 -4.45
N ASP A 317 17.14 7.37 -3.75
CA ASP A 317 18.04 8.49 -3.97
C ASP A 317 18.64 8.46 -5.39
N TYR A 318 18.91 7.29 -5.95
CA TYR A 318 19.37 7.13 -7.33
C TYR A 318 18.31 7.58 -8.34
N VAL A 319 17.07 7.13 -8.19
CA VAL A 319 15.96 7.56 -9.05
C VAL A 319 15.72 9.06 -8.92
N ALA A 320 15.69 9.57 -7.68
CA ALA A 320 15.53 11.00 -7.42
C ALA A 320 16.66 11.83 -8.03
N THR A 321 17.89 11.35 -7.97
CA THR A 321 19.06 12.03 -8.58
C THR A 321 18.96 12.05 -10.09
N ILE A 322 18.53 10.96 -10.73
CA ILE A 322 18.33 10.92 -12.18
C ILE A 322 17.24 11.90 -12.59
N MET A 323 16.11 11.92 -11.86
CA MET A 323 14.94 12.72 -12.21
C MET A 323 15.03 14.19 -11.80
N ALA A 324 16.00 14.56 -10.94
CA ALA A 324 16.20 15.95 -10.53
C ALA A 324 16.61 16.83 -11.72
N ASP A 325 15.96 18.00 -11.83
CA ASP A 325 16.43 19.05 -12.72
C ASP A 325 17.52 19.87 -12.04
N THR A 326 18.77 19.62 -12.41
CA THR A 326 19.94 20.33 -11.86
C THR A 326 20.00 21.81 -12.24
N LYS A 327 19.14 22.30 -13.12
CA LYS A 327 19.14 23.68 -13.61
C LYS A 327 18.18 24.62 -12.89
N ASN A 328 17.20 24.08 -12.18
CA ASN A 328 16.20 24.87 -11.46
C ASN A 328 16.36 24.68 -9.94
N SER A 329 16.53 25.76 -9.22
CA SER A 329 16.62 25.81 -7.76
C SER A 329 15.27 25.56 -7.03
N ILE A 330 14.22 25.21 -7.75
CA ILE A 330 12.92 24.82 -7.25
C ILE A 330 12.87 23.27 -7.33
N SER A 331 12.44 22.63 -6.28
CA SER A 331 12.29 21.17 -6.17
C SER A 331 11.16 20.62 -7.07
N SER A 332 11.29 20.81 -8.38
CA SER A 332 10.38 20.30 -9.38
C SER A 332 10.92 19.01 -9.98
N ILE A 333 10.06 18.02 -10.11
CA ILE A 333 10.37 16.73 -10.74
C ILE A 333 10.27 16.93 -12.26
N LEU A 334 11.19 16.32 -13.01
CA LEU A 334 11.31 16.49 -14.46
C LEU A 334 10.01 16.14 -15.20
N SER A 335 9.29 15.12 -14.73
CA SER A 335 8.00 14.68 -15.27
C SER A 335 6.89 15.73 -15.21
N ASP A 336 6.97 16.70 -14.30
CA ASP A 336 5.90 17.67 -14.09
C ASP A 336 5.76 18.68 -15.25
N TYR A 337 6.83 18.87 -16.04
CA TYR A 337 6.86 19.84 -17.15
C TYR A 337 7.49 19.29 -18.44
N PHE A 338 7.74 17.99 -18.49
CA PHE A 338 8.28 17.37 -19.71
C PHE A 338 7.26 17.40 -20.85
N VAL A 339 7.69 17.87 -22.01
CA VAL A 339 6.92 17.80 -23.25
C VAL A 339 7.67 16.88 -24.21
N PHE A 340 7.01 15.81 -24.67
CA PHE A 340 7.63 14.86 -25.56
C PHE A 340 8.00 15.53 -26.90
N PRO A 341 9.28 15.45 -27.37
CA PRO A 341 9.70 16.01 -28.62
C PRO A 341 9.21 15.18 -29.82
N THR A 342 9.08 15.80 -30.96
CA THR A 342 8.89 15.06 -32.21
C THR A 342 10.18 14.39 -32.63
N LEU A 343 10.23 13.06 -32.61
CA LEU A 343 11.36 12.26 -33.08
C LEU A 343 11.14 11.87 -34.55
N ARG A 344 12.16 12.02 -35.41
CA ARG A 344 12.11 11.63 -36.80
C ARG A 344 13.06 10.48 -37.05
N PHE A 345 12.64 9.51 -37.85
CA PHE A 345 13.51 8.43 -38.27
C PHE A 345 14.62 8.94 -39.20
N ASN A 346 15.85 8.44 -39.02
CA ASN A 346 16.95 8.79 -39.89
C ASN A 346 16.70 8.27 -41.32
N ALA A 347 16.86 9.14 -42.31
CA ALA A 347 16.46 8.95 -43.68
C ALA A 347 17.24 7.84 -44.47
N SER A 348 18.14 7.10 -43.83
CA SER A 348 18.97 6.06 -44.46
C SER A 348 18.23 4.77 -44.85
N LYS A 349 16.98 4.57 -44.39
CA LYS A 349 16.13 3.44 -44.81
C LYS A 349 14.91 3.96 -45.56
N GLU A 350 14.72 3.50 -46.80
CA GLU A 350 13.63 3.92 -47.72
C GLU A 350 12.23 3.79 -47.11
N TYR A 351 12.03 2.87 -46.15
CA TYR A 351 10.76 2.62 -45.44
C TYR A 351 10.41 3.63 -44.35
N SER A 352 11.31 4.54 -44.00
CA SER A 352 11.13 5.43 -42.80
C SER A 352 10.94 6.91 -43.19
N ARG A 353 10.93 7.27 -44.45
CA ARG A 353 10.74 8.67 -44.89
C ARG A 353 9.38 9.20 -44.45
N GLY A 354 9.42 10.22 -43.59
CA GLY A 354 8.21 10.92 -43.12
C GLY A 354 7.55 10.32 -41.90
N LYS A 355 8.02 9.19 -41.33
CA LYS A 355 7.53 8.69 -40.06
C LYS A 355 8.13 9.47 -38.93
N SER A 356 7.29 9.81 -37.95
CA SER A 356 7.69 10.47 -36.71
C SER A 356 7.01 9.81 -35.51
N ILE A 357 7.67 9.89 -34.37
CA ILE A 357 7.12 9.51 -33.07
C ILE A 357 6.88 10.81 -32.30
N ASN A 358 5.66 11.00 -31.84
CA ASN A 358 5.22 12.25 -31.20
C ASN A 358 4.72 12.01 -29.76
N LYS A 359 4.73 10.77 -29.28
CA LYS A 359 4.27 10.37 -27.96
C LYS A 359 5.25 9.42 -27.30
N MET A 360 5.30 9.45 -25.97
CA MET A 360 6.17 8.59 -25.18
C MET A 360 5.81 7.11 -25.37
N GLU A 361 4.54 6.75 -25.38
CA GLU A 361 4.06 5.38 -25.49
C GLU A 361 4.54 4.73 -26.81
N ASP A 362 4.46 5.47 -27.93
CA ASP A 362 4.94 5.01 -29.22
C ASP A 362 6.46 4.83 -29.23
N PHE A 363 7.18 5.69 -28.50
CA PHE A 363 8.63 5.59 -28.37
C PHE A 363 9.06 4.42 -27.50
N ILE A 364 8.38 4.18 -26.41
CA ILE A 364 8.61 3.02 -25.57
C ILE A 364 8.35 1.72 -26.34
N SER A 365 7.24 1.62 -27.06
CA SER A 365 6.94 0.47 -27.92
C SER A 365 8.05 0.25 -28.96
N PHE A 366 8.53 1.32 -29.57
CA PHE A 366 9.65 1.25 -30.52
C PHE A 366 10.95 0.76 -29.86
N ILE A 367 11.27 1.20 -28.64
CA ILE A 367 12.44 0.71 -27.88
C ILE A 367 12.30 -0.78 -27.56
N GLN A 368 11.13 -1.24 -27.16
CA GLN A 368 10.87 -2.65 -26.84
C GLN A 368 10.99 -3.59 -28.04
N GLU A 369 10.69 -3.10 -29.24
CA GLU A 369 10.80 -3.86 -30.50
C GLU A 369 12.21 -3.86 -31.06
N ASN A 370 13.10 -2.95 -30.63
CA ASN A 370 14.41 -2.75 -31.24
C ASN A 370 15.53 -2.92 -30.20
N ARG A 371 16.44 -3.88 -30.45
CA ARG A 371 17.56 -4.19 -29.54
C ARG A 371 18.50 -2.99 -29.29
N TYR A 372 18.65 -2.11 -30.26
CA TYR A 372 19.50 -0.93 -30.21
C TYR A 372 18.77 0.26 -30.76
N VAL A 373 18.67 1.32 -29.98
CA VAL A 373 18.08 2.59 -30.39
C VAL A 373 19.06 3.72 -30.11
N ALA A 374 19.33 4.54 -31.12
CA ALA A 374 20.16 5.73 -30.97
C ALA A 374 19.32 6.99 -31.20
N VAL A 375 19.33 7.90 -30.23
CA VAL A 375 18.71 9.22 -30.34
C VAL A 375 19.79 10.23 -30.68
N ILE A 376 19.70 10.83 -31.88
CA ILE A 376 20.66 11.77 -32.40
C ILE A 376 20.03 13.17 -32.46
N GLY A 377 20.79 14.20 -32.10
CA GLY A 377 20.34 15.59 -32.12
C GLY A 377 21.48 16.54 -31.74
N GLU A 378 21.24 17.83 -31.92
CA GLU A 378 22.20 18.88 -31.57
C GLU A 378 22.47 18.95 -30.05
N SER A 379 23.53 19.64 -29.65
CA SER A 379 23.79 19.91 -28.26
C SER A 379 22.60 20.65 -27.63
N ASN A 380 22.25 20.31 -26.38
CA ASN A 380 21.11 20.87 -25.65
C ASN A 380 19.71 20.64 -26.28
N SER A 381 19.56 19.69 -27.20
CA SER A 381 18.26 19.33 -27.79
C SER A 381 17.34 18.47 -26.93
N GLY A 382 17.64 18.29 -25.65
CA GLY A 382 16.82 17.54 -24.70
C GLY A 382 17.01 16.02 -24.72
N LYS A 383 18.06 15.47 -25.37
CA LYS A 383 18.33 14.02 -25.44
C LYS A 383 18.46 13.39 -24.06
N THR A 384 19.24 13.99 -23.17
CA THR A 384 19.42 13.51 -21.79
C THR A 384 18.10 13.53 -21.03
N THR A 385 17.30 14.57 -21.19
CA THR A 385 15.97 14.67 -20.60
C THR A 385 15.05 13.57 -21.09
N LEU A 386 15.03 13.32 -22.42
CA LEU A 386 14.26 12.22 -23.00
C LEU A 386 14.70 10.86 -22.45
N LEU A 387 16.01 10.59 -22.33
CA LEU A 387 16.51 9.33 -21.76
C LEU A 387 16.14 9.16 -20.28
N LYS A 388 16.12 10.24 -19.50
CA LYS A 388 15.65 10.21 -18.12
C LYS A 388 14.15 9.85 -18.05
N MET A 389 13.34 10.40 -18.94
CA MET A 389 11.92 10.05 -19.04
C MET A 389 11.69 8.60 -19.49
N VAL A 390 12.51 8.10 -20.42
CA VAL A 390 12.51 6.68 -20.79
C VAL A 390 12.90 5.78 -19.62
N PHE A 391 13.88 6.20 -18.81
CA PHE A 391 14.23 5.48 -17.58
C PHE A 391 13.03 5.42 -16.64
N GLU A 392 12.34 6.54 -16.42
CA GLU A 392 11.15 6.61 -15.56
C GLU A 392 10.05 5.64 -16.03
N GLU A 393 9.78 5.59 -17.32
CA GLU A 393 8.74 4.72 -17.90
C GLU A 393 9.13 3.22 -17.84
N LEU A 394 10.38 2.89 -18.13
CA LEU A 394 10.83 1.50 -18.23
C LEU A 394 11.21 0.87 -16.89
N GLN A 395 11.62 1.65 -15.87
CA GLN A 395 12.09 1.14 -14.58
C GLN A 395 11.08 0.23 -13.86
N MET A 396 9.82 0.33 -14.21
CA MET A 396 8.75 -0.45 -13.61
C MET A 396 8.58 -1.84 -14.21
N GLN A 397 9.10 -2.06 -15.42
CA GLN A 397 8.94 -3.31 -16.18
C GLN A 397 10.28 -4.02 -16.41
N TYR A 398 11.37 -3.27 -16.45
CA TYR A 398 12.72 -3.72 -16.80
C TYR A 398 13.73 -3.35 -15.72
N ILE A 399 14.85 -4.08 -15.73
CA ILE A 399 16.06 -3.67 -15.03
C ILE A 399 16.72 -2.61 -15.91
N VAL A 400 16.50 -1.34 -15.58
CA VAL A 400 17.05 -0.22 -16.36
C VAL A 400 18.29 0.31 -15.63
N LEU A 401 19.40 0.38 -16.35
CA LEU A 401 20.65 0.98 -15.88
C LEU A 401 20.88 2.27 -16.68
N TYR A 402 20.99 3.38 -15.96
CA TYR A 402 21.29 4.68 -16.56
C TYR A 402 22.76 5.01 -16.32
N CYS A 403 23.50 5.35 -17.36
CA CYS A 403 24.90 5.78 -17.25
C CYS A 403 25.21 6.99 -18.13
N GLY A 404 26.11 7.83 -17.65
CA GLY A 404 26.72 8.91 -18.42
C GLY A 404 27.93 8.46 -19.24
N THR A 405 28.43 9.33 -20.11
CA THR A 405 29.62 9.05 -20.93
C THR A 405 30.88 8.88 -20.06
N ASP A 406 30.93 9.56 -18.92
CA ASP A 406 32.11 9.51 -18.03
C ASP A 406 32.19 8.18 -17.27
N ASP A 407 31.06 7.49 -17.08
CA ASP A 407 30.98 6.22 -16.37
C ASP A 407 31.58 5.05 -17.17
N ILE A 408 31.66 5.19 -18.51
CA ILE A 408 32.08 4.11 -19.40
C ILE A 408 33.52 4.25 -19.91
N THR A 409 34.18 5.39 -19.68
CA THR A 409 35.47 5.70 -20.26
C THR A 409 36.62 4.94 -19.55
N GLY A 410 37.36 4.11 -20.31
CA GLY A 410 38.59 3.45 -19.83
C GLY A 410 38.37 2.25 -18.91
N ARG A 411 37.17 1.70 -18.81
CA ARG A 411 36.83 0.58 -17.91
C ARG A 411 36.42 -0.67 -18.69
N SER A 412 36.54 -1.84 -18.09
CA SER A 412 36.00 -3.08 -18.67
C SER A 412 34.47 -3.10 -18.57
N GLN A 413 33.81 -3.79 -19.50
CA GLN A 413 32.34 -3.91 -19.50
C GLN A 413 31.82 -4.50 -18.19
N GLU A 414 32.50 -5.48 -17.62
CA GLU A 414 32.11 -6.11 -16.34
C GLU A 414 32.17 -5.13 -15.17
N ASN A 415 33.23 -4.33 -15.10
CA ASN A 415 33.37 -3.32 -14.05
C ASN A 415 32.31 -2.22 -14.16
N ILE A 416 32.02 -1.78 -15.39
CA ILE A 416 30.95 -0.80 -15.64
C ILE A 416 29.60 -1.38 -15.19
N LEU A 417 29.29 -2.61 -15.60
CA LEU A 417 28.03 -3.24 -15.23
C LEU A 417 27.88 -3.44 -13.72
N LYS A 418 28.96 -3.88 -13.07
CA LYS A 418 28.99 -4.07 -11.63
C LYS A 418 28.75 -2.75 -10.89
N GLU A 419 29.40 -1.68 -11.28
CA GLU A 419 29.26 -0.36 -10.68
C GLU A 419 27.83 0.18 -10.90
N LEU A 420 27.32 0.13 -12.13
CA LEU A 420 25.97 0.58 -12.45
C LEU A 420 24.89 -0.19 -11.64
N VAL A 421 25.03 -1.52 -11.54
CA VAL A 421 24.11 -2.33 -10.74
C VAL A 421 24.20 -1.96 -9.25
N THR A 422 25.41 -1.79 -8.75
CA THR A 422 25.66 -1.40 -7.35
C THR A 422 25.11 -0.01 -7.04
N ASP A 423 25.30 0.94 -7.94
CA ASP A 423 24.80 2.30 -7.79
C ASP A 423 23.29 2.38 -7.88
N THR A 424 22.70 1.60 -8.77
CA THR A 424 21.24 1.58 -9.01
C THR A 424 20.49 0.81 -7.92
N TYR A 425 21.00 -0.35 -7.45
CA TYR A 425 20.26 -1.30 -6.63
C TYR A 425 20.89 -1.57 -5.25
N GLY A 426 22.14 -1.19 -5.01
CA GLY A 426 22.85 -1.36 -3.73
C GLY A 426 24.03 -2.33 -3.78
N ALA A 427 24.84 -2.32 -2.72
CA ALA A 427 26.16 -2.98 -2.68
C ALA A 427 26.11 -4.51 -2.94
N ASP A 428 25.06 -5.18 -2.49
CA ASP A 428 24.95 -6.65 -2.58
C ASP A 428 24.14 -7.12 -3.81
N SER A 429 23.73 -6.20 -4.67
CA SER A 429 22.81 -6.51 -5.77
C SER A 429 23.46 -7.14 -7.00
N TYR A 430 24.79 -7.03 -7.16
CA TYR A 430 25.46 -7.54 -8.36
C TYR A 430 25.41 -9.07 -8.47
N SER A 431 25.55 -9.80 -7.35
CA SER A 431 25.39 -11.26 -7.35
C SER A 431 23.97 -11.67 -7.74
N GLN A 432 22.96 -10.99 -7.20
CA GLN A 432 21.56 -11.23 -7.56
C GLN A 432 21.28 -10.90 -9.03
N PHE A 433 21.92 -9.86 -9.57
CA PHE A 433 21.80 -9.49 -10.98
C PHE A 433 22.38 -10.57 -11.90
N GLN A 434 23.51 -11.20 -11.53
CA GLN A 434 24.14 -12.27 -12.31
C GLN A 434 23.26 -13.55 -12.38
N ASP A 435 22.44 -13.79 -11.37
CA ASP A 435 21.54 -14.94 -11.29
C ASP A 435 20.25 -14.76 -12.11
N ILE A 436 20.05 -13.59 -12.73
CA ILE A 436 18.84 -13.32 -13.51
C ILE A 436 18.98 -13.97 -14.90
N PRO A 437 17.99 -14.79 -15.31
CA PRO A 437 18.00 -15.34 -16.67
C PRO A 437 18.01 -14.23 -17.73
N THR A 438 18.82 -14.40 -18.77
CA THR A 438 19.02 -13.42 -19.86
C THR A 438 17.77 -13.13 -20.70
N GLU A 439 16.67 -13.85 -20.48
CA GLU A 439 15.39 -13.65 -21.13
C GLU A 439 14.44 -12.72 -20.34
N LYS A 440 14.89 -12.20 -19.23
CA LYS A 440 14.20 -11.22 -18.37
C LYS A 440 14.99 -9.91 -18.32
#